data_66cb8e590bab5943e5f082d6b6ec6c3f
#
_entry.id   66cb8e590bab5943e5f082d6b6ec6c3f
#
_cell.length_a   1.000
_cell.length_b   1.000
_cell.length_c   1.000
_cell.angle_alpha   90.00
_cell.angle_beta   90.00
_cell.angle_gamma   90.00
#
_symmetry.space_group_name_H-M   'P 1'
#
loop_
_entity.id
_entity.type
_entity.pdbx_description
1 polymer ?
#
loop_
_entity_poly.entity_id
_entity_poly.type
_entity_poly.pdbx_seq_one_letter_code
_entity_poly.pdbx_strand_id
1 'polypeptide(L)'
;MSPHTLLVHAHPRSDSLTTQVADLAHARLKDAGGTVDVLDLYAEGFDPVLRPADEPDWEDREKRYSPEVHAHMDRILAADDIVIVFPVWWMAPPAVLKGWIDRVWNYGFAYGRSKPRLAAKRMLWLALMGQSAQEIEALGLSAVVDTQLRLGVSEYCGIKDASVRIVYGTELSGVPKDRRPERVRALLAEADAALEGVLSR
;
A
#
# COMPACT_ATOMS: atom_id res chain seq x y z
N MET A 1 -16.09 -17.81 -4.48
CA MET A 1 -14.84 -18.19 -3.77
C MET A 1 -14.52 -17.01 -2.84
N SER A 2 -13.98 -17.27 -1.65
CA SER A 2 -13.55 -16.20 -0.75
C SER A 2 -12.38 -15.44 -1.39
N PRO A 3 -12.34 -14.12 -1.32
CA PRO A 3 -11.27 -13.33 -1.93
C PRO A 3 -9.92 -13.62 -1.26
N HIS A 4 -8.86 -13.60 -2.05
CA HIS A 4 -7.49 -13.66 -1.56
C HIS A 4 -6.88 -12.27 -1.58
N THR A 5 -6.44 -11.75 -0.44
CA THR A 5 -5.89 -10.40 -0.31
C THR A 5 -4.39 -10.46 -0.01
N LEU A 6 -3.60 -9.71 -0.78
CA LEU A 6 -2.23 -9.36 -0.41
C LEU A 6 -2.27 -8.08 0.43
N LEU A 7 -1.93 -8.21 1.72
CA LEU A 7 -1.81 -7.09 2.65
C LEU A 7 -0.33 -6.70 2.78
N VAL A 8 0.05 -5.59 2.16
CA VAL A 8 1.41 -5.05 2.23
C VAL A 8 1.51 -4.03 3.36
N HIS A 9 2.54 -4.14 4.17
CA HIS A 9 2.79 -3.25 5.29
C HIS A 9 4.22 -2.70 5.25
N ALA A 10 4.39 -1.41 5.54
CA ALA A 10 5.69 -0.74 5.47
C ALA A 10 5.91 0.22 6.64
N HIS A 11 6.41 -0.29 7.77
CA HIS A 11 6.86 0.56 8.89
C HIS A 11 8.00 -0.11 9.68
N PRO A 12 9.08 0.62 10.06
CA PRO A 12 10.25 0.02 10.73
C PRO A 12 10.00 -0.41 12.18
N ARG A 13 8.93 0.08 12.84
CA ARG A 13 8.59 -0.27 14.22
C ARG A 13 7.33 -1.10 14.28
N SER A 14 7.39 -2.22 14.98
CA SER A 14 6.27 -3.15 15.18
C SER A 14 5.17 -2.60 16.11
N ASP A 15 5.45 -1.56 16.90
CA ASP A 15 4.50 -0.90 17.81
C ASP A 15 3.88 0.39 17.24
N SER A 16 4.10 0.68 15.96
CA SER A 16 3.61 1.90 15.32
C SER A 16 2.08 1.89 15.11
N LEU A 17 1.49 3.06 14.93
CA LEU A 17 0.08 3.17 14.53
C LEU A 17 -0.14 2.49 13.15
N THR A 18 0.82 2.60 12.24
CA THR A 18 0.75 1.94 10.93
C THR A 18 0.65 0.41 11.08
N THR A 19 1.44 -0.18 11.98
CA THR A 19 1.35 -1.61 12.27
C THR A 19 0.00 -1.98 12.89
N GLN A 20 -0.50 -1.18 13.85
CA GLN A 20 -1.82 -1.41 14.44
C GLN A 20 -2.94 -1.36 13.39
N VAL A 21 -2.84 -0.46 12.40
CA VAL A 21 -3.78 -0.40 11.27
C VAL A 21 -3.64 -1.62 10.35
N ALA A 22 -2.42 -2.11 10.10
CA ALA A 22 -2.21 -3.32 9.32
C ALA A 22 -2.78 -4.56 10.04
N ASP A 23 -2.60 -4.67 11.36
CA ASP A 23 -3.19 -5.74 12.17
C ASP A 23 -4.72 -5.69 12.16
N LEU A 24 -5.30 -4.48 12.26
CA LEU A 24 -6.74 -4.27 12.14
C LEU A 24 -7.23 -4.72 10.75
N ALA A 25 -6.54 -4.30 9.68
CA ALA A 25 -6.90 -4.70 8.32
C ALA A 25 -6.83 -6.23 8.14
N HIS A 26 -5.78 -6.88 8.67
CA HIS A 26 -5.65 -8.33 8.65
C HIS A 26 -6.84 -9.01 9.35
N ALA A 27 -7.19 -8.58 10.56
CA ALA A 27 -8.31 -9.13 11.31
C ALA A 27 -9.64 -8.97 10.54
N ARG A 28 -9.93 -7.77 10.04
CA ARG A 28 -11.16 -7.47 9.29
C ARG A 28 -11.31 -8.29 8.01
N LEU A 29 -10.22 -8.45 7.25
CA LEU A 29 -10.21 -9.26 6.03
C LEU A 29 -10.45 -10.75 6.33
N LYS A 30 -9.89 -11.26 7.43
CA LYS A 30 -10.12 -12.64 7.90
C LYS A 30 -11.55 -12.84 8.39
N ASP A 31 -12.08 -11.90 9.16
CA ASP A 31 -13.46 -11.97 9.70
C ASP A 31 -14.51 -11.91 8.56
N ALA A 32 -14.19 -11.22 7.46
CA ALA A 32 -15.00 -11.23 6.24
C ALA A 32 -14.91 -12.57 5.44
N GLY A 33 -14.16 -13.55 5.94
CA GLY A 33 -14.04 -14.87 5.32
C GLY A 33 -13.00 -14.96 4.20
N GLY A 34 -12.17 -13.93 4.01
CA GLY A 34 -11.06 -13.90 3.05
C GLY A 34 -9.84 -14.68 3.51
N THR A 35 -8.96 -15.01 2.57
CA THR A 35 -7.58 -15.45 2.87
C THR A 35 -6.65 -14.24 2.72
N VAL A 36 -5.68 -14.12 3.63
CA VAL A 36 -4.77 -12.95 3.66
C VAL A 36 -3.33 -13.43 3.63
N ASP A 37 -2.59 -12.98 2.65
CA ASP A 37 -1.13 -13.06 2.56
C ASP A 37 -0.55 -11.73 3.07
N VAL A 38 0.19 -11.76 4.18
CA VAL A 38 0.77 -10.57 4.80
C VAL A 38 2.22 -10.41 4.32
N LEU A 39 2.52 -9.25 3.73
CA LEU A 39 3.86 -8.85 3.32
C LEU A 39 4.32 -7.66 4.17
N ASP A 40 5.08 -7.92 5.23
CA ASP A 40 5.81 -6.89 5.97
C ASP A 40 7.17 -6.67 5.34
N LEU A 41 7.34 -5.57 4.61
CA LEU A 41 8.58 -5.26 3.88
C LEU A 41 9.79 -5.08 4.78
N TYR A 42 9.60 -4.62 6.02
CA TYR A 42 10.70 -4.50 6.98
C TYR A 42 11.04 -5.84 7.64
N ALA A 43 10.03 -6.61 8.04
CA ALA A 43 10.25 -7.91 8.69
C ALA A 43 10.86 -8.93 7.71
N GLU A 44 10.47 -8.88 6.43
CA GLU A 44 11.07 -9.73 5.39
C GLU A 44 12.45 -9.24 4.92
N GLY A 45 12.90 -8.04 5.37
CA GLY A 45 14.22 -7.50 5.02
C GLY A 45 14.34 -7.11 3.54
N PHE A 46 13.25 -6.67 2.92
CA PHE A 46 13.23 -6.32 1.50
C PHE A 46 14.25 -5.20 1.19
N ASP A 47 15.18 -5.45 0.27
CA ASP A 47 16.13 -4.42 -0.21
C ASP A 47 15.44 -3.49 -1.23
N PRO A 48 15.21 -2.19 -0.93
CA PRO A 48 14.53 -1.27 -1.83
C PRO A 48 15.40 -0.81 -3.01
N VAL A 49 16.68 -1.13 -3.03
CA VAL A 49 17.61 -0.61 -4.05
C VAL A 49 17.43 -1.35 -5.37
N LEU A 50 17.00 -0.63 -6.42
CA LEU A 50 16.95 -1.18 -7.76
C LEU A 50 18.39 -1.53 -8.24
N ARG A 51 18.57 -2.79 -8.60
CA ARG A 51 19.84 -3.33 -9.09
C ARG A 51 19.74 -3.63 -10.58
N PRO A 52 20.87 -3.70 -11.34
CA PRO A 52 20.84 -4.00 -12.77
C PRO A 52 20.08 -5.29 -13.14
N ALA A 53 20.06 -6.28 -12.24
CA ALA A 53 19.29 -7.51 -12.45
C ALA A 53 17.78 -7.25 -12.56
N ASP A 54 17.26 -6.25 -11.83
CA ASP A 54 15.84 -5.90 -11.79
C ASP A 54 15.51 -4.62 -12.57
N GLU A 55 16.49 -4.02 -13.27
CA GLU A 55 16.25 -2.89 -14.16
C GLU A 55 15.40 -3.33 -15.36
N PRO A 56 14.37 -2.54 -15.79
CA PRO A 56 13.58 -2.89 -16.97
C PRO A 56 14.43 -2.98 -18.24
N ASP A 57 14.09 -3.94 -19.08
CA ASP A 57 14.61 -4.00 -20.44
C ASP A 57 13.47 -3.71 -21.42
N TRP A 58 13.50 -2.56 -22.06
CA TRP A 58 12.42 -2.11 -22.96
C TRP A 58 12.38 -2.90 -24.27
N GLU A 59 13.45 -3.62 -24.61
CA GLU A 59 13.55 -4.46 -25.80
C GLU A 59 13.10 -5.90 -25.48
N ASP A 60 13.24 -6.36 -24.23
CA ASP A 60 12.82 -7.69 -23.78
C ASP A 60 11.70 -7.65 -22.73
N ARG A 61 10.44 -7.74 -23.19
CA ARG A 61 9.26 -7.82 -22.34
C ARG A 61 9.21 -9.08 -21.47
N GLU A 62 9.90 -10.12 -21.85
CA GLU A 62 9.94 -11.40 -21.14
C GLU A 62 11.21 -11.55 -20.27
N LYS A 63 11.94 -10.43 -20.08
CA LYS A 63 13.11 -10.40 -19.21
C LYS A 63 12.81 -11.06 -17.87
N ARG A 64 13.68 -11.94 -17.44
CA ARG A 64 13.61 -12.56 -16.11
C ARG A 64 14.32 -11.66 -15.10
N TYR A 65 13.55 -11.24 -14.12
CA TYR A 65 14.05 -10.47 -12.97
C TYR A 65 14.64 -11.40 -11.90
N SER A 66 15.13 -10.85 -10.80
CA SER A 66 15.67 -11.65 -9.71
C SER A 66 14.64 -12.62 -9.11
N PRO A 67 15.05 -13.73 -8.48
CA PRO A 67 14.13 -14.66 -7.82
C PRO A 67 13.28 -14.00 -6.72
N GLU A 68 13.85 -13.05 -5.99
CA GLU A 68 13.11 -12.26 -4.98
C GLU A 68 11.97 -11.47 -5.63
N VAL A 69 12.26 -10.74 -6.73
CA VAL A 69 11.24 -9.97 -7.44
C VAL A 69 10.15 -10.88 -8.01
N HIS A 70 10.51 -12.03 -8.58
CA HIS A 70 9.52 -13.01 -9.06
C HIS A 70 8.63 -13.55 -7.94
N ALA A 71 9.19 -13.84 -6.76
CA ALA A 71 8.40 -14.30 -5.62
C ALA A 71 7.34 -13.25 -5.20
N HIS A 72 7.70 -11.96 -5.20
CA HIS A 72 6.74 -10.88 -4.94
C HIS A 72 5.72 -10.72 -6.07
N MET A 73 6.12 -10.86 -7.33
CA MET A 73 5.20 -10.84 -8.48
C MET A 73 4.16 -11.96 -8.38
N ASP A 74 4.57 -13.16 -7.97
CA ASP A 74 3.67 -14.30 -7.79
C ASP A 74 2.64 -14.05 -6.67
N ARG A 75 3.04 -13.43 -5.55
CA ARG A 75 2.12 -13.00 -4.48
C ARG A 75 1.08 -12.01 -5.01
N ILE A 76 1.52 -11.01 -5.81
CA ILE A 76 0.61 -10.06 -6.45
C ILE A 76 -0.34 -10.78 -7.41
N LEU A 77 0.12 -11.73 -8.22
CA LEU A 77 -0.73 -12.45 -9.16
C LEU A 77 -1.76 -13.32 -8.47
N ALA A 78 -1.40 -13.97 -7.36
CA ALA A 78 -2.28 -14.83 -6.59
C ALA A 78 -3.43 -14.06 -5.91
N ALA A 79 -3.23 -12.78 -5.59
CA ALA A 79 -4.23 -11.97 -4.90
C ALA A 79 -5.35 -11.47 -5.85
N ASP A 80 -6.58 -11.44 -5.36
CA ASP A 80 -7.71 -10.72 -5.97
C ASP A 80 -7.66 -9.23 -5.58
N ASP A 81 -7.33 -8.98 -4.31
CA ASP A 81 -7.25 -7.67 -3.70
C ASP A 81 -5.85 -7.35 -3.21
N ILE A 82 -5.46 -6.07 -3.30
CA ILE A 82 -4.21 -5.57 -2.75
C ILE A 82 -4.53 -4.43 -1.78
N VAL A 83 -4.15 -4.59 -0.53
CA VAL A 83 -4.27 -3.54 0.50
C VAL A 83 -2.87 -3.16 0.95
N ILE A 84 -2.52 -1.88 0.85
CA ILE A 84 -1.20 -1.38 1.24
C ILE A 84 -1.35 -0.37 2.36
N VAL A 85 -0.74 -0.64 3.52
CA VAL A 85 -0.79 0.20 4.72
C VAL A 85 0.60 0.80 4.97
N PHE A 86 0.68 2.14 5.00
CA PHE A 86 1.98 2.82 5.09
C PHE A 86 1.86 4.25 5.66
N PRO A 87 2.91 4.79 6.29
CA PRO A 87 2.97 6.19 6.65
C PRO A 87 3.36 7.06 5.44
N VAL A 88 2.77 8.24 5.32
CA VAL A 88 3.19 9.22 4.31
C VAL A 88 4.41 9.98 4.82
N TRP A 89 5.51 9.85 4.11
CA TRP A 89 6.73 10.60 4.36
C TRP A 89 7.08 11.45 3.14
N TRP A 90 7.25 12.77 3.33
CA TRP A 90 7.55 13.69 2.22
C TRP A 90 6.53 13.59 1.06
N MET A 91 5.24 13.48 1.40
CA MET A 91 4.11 13.34 0.46
C MET A 91 4.20 12.08 -0.43
N ALA A 92 4.94 11.06 -0.01
CA ALA A 92 5.20 9.84 -0.75
C ALA A 92 5.20 8.59 0.16
N PRO A 93 5.15 7.38 -0.41
CA PRO A 93 5.44 6.15 0.31
C PRO A 93 6.87 6.13 0.90
N PRO A 94 7.10 5.43 2.03
CA PRO A 94 8.45 5.20 2.55
C PRO A 94 9.38 4.57 1.51
N ALA A 95 10.69 4.81 1.64
CA ALA A 95 11.69 4.32 0.69
C ALA A 95 11.58 2.80 0.42
N VAL A 96 11.33 1.98 1.44
CA VAL A 96 11.17 0.53 1.28
C VAL A 96 9.98 0.18 0.40
N LEU A 97 8.84 0.85 0.57
CA LEU A 97 7.64 0.64 -0.25
C LEU A 97 7.82 1.21 -1.66
N LYS A 98 8.45 2.38 -1.78
CA LYS A 98 8.77 2.94 -3.11
C LYS A 98 9.71 2.02 -3.88
N GLY A 99 10.74 1.49 -3.24
CA GLY A 99 11.66 0.54 -3.85
C GLY A 99 10.99 -0.80 -4.19
N TRP A 100 10.00 -1.24 -3.40
CA TRP A 100 9.18 -2.40 -3.75
C TRP A 100 8.37 -2.14 -5.03
N ILE A 101 7.77 -0.96 -5.17
CA ILE A 101 7.11 -0.55 -6.42
C ILE A 101 8.11 -0.54 -7.57
N ASP A 102 9.28 0.10 -7.40
CA ASP A 102 10.27 0.27 -8.47
C ASP A 102 10.86 -1.05 -8.95
N ARG A 103 11.06 -2.03 -8.04
CA ARG A 103 11.66 -3.33 -8.38
C ARG A 103 10.65 -4.36 -8.84
N VAL A 104 9.44 -4.38 -8.22
CA VAL A 104 8.47 -5.46 -8.44
C VAL A 104 7.43 -5.11 -9.49
N TRP A 105 6.98 -3.84 -9.56
CA TRP A 105 5.98 -3.40 -10.55
C TRP A 105 6.63 -3.08 -11.89
N ASN A 106 7.31 -4.05 -12.46
CA ASN A 106 8.26 -3.88 -13.53
C ASN A 106 7.65 -4.08 -14.93
N TYR A 107 8.42 -3.71 -15.99
CA TYR A 107 8.05 -3.86 -17.39
C TYR A 107 7.77 -5.33 -17.74
N GLY A 108 6.76 -5.57 -18.57
CA GLY A 108 6.33 -6.93 -18.90
C GLY A 108 5.50 -7.63 -17.84
N PHE A 109 5.55 -7.17 -16.58
CA PHE A 109 4.72 -7.66 -15.49
C PHE A 109 3.55 -6.69 -15.19
N ALA A 110 3.83 -5.53 -14.60
CA ALA A 110 2.79 -4.58 -14.18
C ALA A 110 2.33 -3.68 -15.33
N TYR A 111 3.21 -3.36 -16.24
CA TYR A 111 2.94 -2.51 -17.41
C TYR A 111 3.66 -3.01 -18.68
N GLY A 112 3.44 -2.33 -19.83
CA GLY A 112 4.07 -2.66 -21.09
C GLY A 112 3.38 -3.76 -21.90
N ARG A 113 2.20 -4.22 -21.47
CA ARG A 113 1.37 -5.20 -22.19
C ARG A 113 0.05 -4.58 -22.66
N SER A 114 -0.42 -4.96 -23.83
CA SER A 114 -1.74 -4.53 -24.35
C SER A 114 -2.91 -5.02 -23.50
N LYS A 115 -2.72 -6.14 -22.78
CA LYS A 115 -3.64 -6.65 -21.77
C LYS A 115 -2.89 -6.66 -20.43
N PRO A 116 -3.10 -5.65 -19.57
CA PRO A 116 -2.42 -5.58 -18.28
C PRO A 116 -2.75 -6.78 -17.39
N ARG A 117 -1.76 -7.39 -16.79
CA ARG A 117 -1.94 -8.56 -15.89
C ARG A 117 -2.70 -8.22 -14.62
N LEU A 118 -2.64 -6.96 -14.20
CA LEU A 118 -3.22 -6.49 -12.94
C LEU A 118 -4.63 -5.89 -13.11
N ALA A 119 -5.17 -5.84 -14.33
CA ALA A 119 -6.41 -5.12 -14.64
C ALA A 119 -7.66 -5.61 -13.88
N ALA A 120 -7.69 -6.88 -13.47
CA ALA A 120 -8.82 -7.46 -12.73
C ALA A 120 -8.71 -7.29 -11.21
N LYS A 121 -7.61 -6.72 -10.71
CA LYS A 121 -7.39 -6.56 -9.28
C LYS A 121 -8.06 -5.32 -8.73
N ARG A 122 -8.41 -5.37 -7.44
CA ARG A 122 -8.85 -4.20 -6.67
C ARG A 122 -7.71 -3.74 -5.77
N MET A 123 -7.62 -2.44 -5.51
CA MET A 123 -6.51 -1.91 -4.74
C MET A 123 -6.93 -0.80 -3.78
N LEU A 124 -6.51 -0.92 -2.54
CA LEU A 124 -6.62 0.12 -1.52
C LEU A 124 -5.22 0.54 -1.06
N TRP A 125 -4.91 1.81 -1.22
CA TRP A 125 -3.81 2.48 -0.54
C TRP A 125 -4.35 3.14 0.74
N LEU A 126 -3.99 2.60 1.90
CA LEU A 126 -4.36 3.14 3.20
C LEU A 126 -3.15 3.86 3.81
N ALA A 127 -3.15 5.17 3.63
CA ALA A 127 -2.04 6.05 3.94
C ALA A 127 -2.26 6.75 5.29
N LEU A 128 -1.25 6.80 6.15
CA LEU A 128 -1.28 7.48 7.44
C LEU A 128 -0.45 8.76 7.36
N MET A 129 -1.09 9.93 7.52
CA MET A 129 -0.45 11.23 7.40
C MET A 129 -0.40 11.95 8.75
N GLY A 130 0.77 12.46 9.11
CA GLY A 130 0.99 13.16 10.40
C GLY A 130 0.16 14.42 10.52
N GLN A 131 0.15 15.25 9.48
CA GLN A 131 -0.58 16.52 9.43
C GLN A 131 -2.09 16.31 9.32
N SER A 132 -2.85 17.34 9.71
CA SER A 132 -4.30 17.37 9.51
C SER A 132 -4.67 17.60 8.04
N ALA A 133 -5.88 17.22 7.65
CA ALA A 133 -6.40 17.51 6.30
C ALA A 133 -6.38 19.01 5.99
N GLN A 134 -6.72 19.86 6.97
CA GLN A 134 -6.74 21.30 6.81
C GLN A 134 -5.34 21.88 6.53
N GLU A 135 -4.30 21.39 7.20
CA GLU A 135 -2.90 21.83 6.94
C GLU A 135 -2.45 21.42 5.55
N ILE A 136 -2.77 20.21 5.11
CA ILE A 136 -2.43 19.71 3.77
C ILE A 136 -3.19 20.47 2.68
N GLU A 137 -4.45 20.81 2.90
CA GLU A 137 -5.25 21.63 1.98
C GLU A 137 -4.69 23.05 1.88
N ALA A 138 -4.33 23.68 3.00
CA ALA A 138 -3.74 25.00 3.02
C ALA A 138 -2.40 25.09 2.25
N LEU A 139 -1.66 23.98 2.15
CA LEU A 139 -0.43 23.86 1.36
C LEU A 139 -0.69 23.53 -0.12
N GLY A 140 -1.94 23.30 -0.53
CA GLY A 140 -2.28 22.87 -1.89
C GLY A 140 -1.83 21.44 -2.23
N LEU A 141 -1.63 20.56 -1.24
CA LEU A 141 -1.06 19.23 -1.41
C LEU A 141 -2.09 18.10 -1.32
N SER A 142 -3.38 18.40 -1.20
CA SER A 142 -4.45 17.41 -0.96
C SER A 142 -4.52 16.30 -2.01
N ALA A 143 -4.22 16.61 -3.27
CA ALA A 143 -4.31 15.66 -4.38
C ALA A 143 -3.00 14.89 -4.65
N VAL A 144 -1.88 15.25 -4.04
CA VAL A 144 -0.56 14.72 -4.43
C VAL A 144 -0.47 13.22 -4.25
N VAL A 145 -0.85 12.72 -3.07
CA VAL A 145 -0.76 11.27 -2.75
C VAL A 145 -1.75 10.48 -3.59
N ASP A 146 -2.99 10.96 -3.75
CA ASP A 146 -4.00 10.30 -4.60
C ASP A 146 -3.53 10.24 -6.06
N THR A 147 -3.10 11.35 -6.61
CA THR A 147 -2.65 11.42 -8.01
C THR A 147 -1.47 10.49 -8.26
N GLN A 148 -0.49 10.48 -7.36
CA GLN A 148 0.68 9.61 -7.49
C GLN A 148 0.29 8.13 -7.46
N LEU A 149 -0.51 7.71 -6.48
CA LEU A 149 -0.74 6.29 -6.21
C LEU A 149 -1.90 5.72 -7.04
N ARG A 150 -3.00 6.45 -7.15
CA ARG A 150 -4.14 5.99 -7.93
C ARG A 150 -3.89 6.11 -9.42
N LEU A 151 -3.52 7.28 -9.92
CA LEU A 151 -3.29 7.49 -11.35
C LEU A 151 -1.90 7.01 -11.77
N GLY A 152 -0.86 7.49 -11.09
CA GLY A 152 0.53 7.29 -11.50
C GLY A 152 1.02 5.84 -11.32
N VAL A 153 0.47 5.08 -10.37
CA VAL A 153 0.85 3.67 -10.15
C VAL A 153 -0.27 2.73 -10.58
N SER A 154 -1.44 2.81 -9.92
CA SER A 154 -2.47 1.79 -10.09
C SER A 154 -3.10 1.81 -11.48
N GLU A 155 -3.63 2.94 -11.92
CA GLU A 155 -4.28 3.03 -13.24
C GLU A 155 -3.26 2.87 -14.37
N TYR A 156 -2.04 3.37 -14.23
CA TYR A 156 -0.96 3.16 -15.19
C TYR A 156 -0.65 1.66 -15.39
N CYS A 157 -0.75 0.85 -14.33
CA CYS A 157 -0.61 -0.61 -14.38
C CYS A 157 -1.93 -1.34 -14.71
N GLY A 158 -2.98 -0.61 -15.07
CA GLY A 158 -4.27 -1.16 -15.52
C GLY A 158 -5.26 -1.46 -14.39
N ILE A 159 -4.92 -1.22 -13.12
CA ILE A 159 -5.84 -1.42 -12.00
C ILE A 159 -6.78 -0.22 -11.93
N LYS A 160 -7.99 -0.37 -12.48
CA LYS A 160 -8.99 0.72 -12.51
C LYS A 160 -9.80 0.82 -11.21
N ASP A 161 -9.96 -0.30 -10.50
CA ASP A 161 -10.62 -0.34 -9.18
C ASP A 161 -9.58 -0.10 -8.09
N ALA A 162 -9.01 1.11 -8.09
CA ALA A 162 -8.03 1.56 -7.11
C ALA A 162 -8.55 2.77 -6.35
N SER A 163 -8.30 2.79 -5.04
CA SER A 163 -8.63 3.92 -4.17
C SER A 163 -7.48 4.25 -3.23
N VAL A 164 -7.37 5.54 -2.88
CA VAL A 164 -6.48 6.03 -1.83
C VAL A 164 -7.35 6.56 -0.70
N ARG A 165 -7.07 6.11 0.52
CA ARG A 165 -7.69 6.61 1.74
C ARG A 165 -6.59 7.12 2.66
N ILE A 166 -6.76 8.34 3.17
CA ILE A 166 -5.76 8.97 4.02
C ILE A 166 -6.37 9.18 5.40
N VAL A 167 -5.72 8.60 6.42
CA VAL A 167 -6.00 8.87 7.82
C VAL A 167 -5.10 10.02 8.25
N TYR A 168 -5.69 11.17 8.54
CA TYR A 168 -4.96 12.40 8.85
C TYR A 168 -4.75 12.61 10.36
N GLY A 169 -3.77 13.47 10.69
CA GLY A 169 -3.49 13.87 12.07
C GLY A 169 -2.98 12.71 12.93
N THR A 170 -2.16 11.84 12.34
CA THR A 170 -1.58 10.67 13.00
C THR A 170 -0.37 11.02 13.87
N GLU A 171 0.12 12.26 13.79
CA GLU A 171 1.15 12.76 14.69
C GLU A 171 0.54 13.11 16.06
N LEU A 172 1.07 12.50 17.11
CA LEU A 172 0.56 12.65 18.48
C LEU A 172 1.38 13.63 19.32
N SER A 173 2.33 14.36 18.74
CA SER A 173 3.24 15.25 19.49
C SER A 173 2.48 16.38 20.18
N GLY A 174 1.46 16.95 19.55
CA GLY A 174 0.57 17.99 20.10
C GLY A 174 -0.57 17.48 20.97
N VAL A 175 -0.74 16.16 21.11
CA VAL A 175 -1.83 15.56 21.89
C VAL A 175 -1.35 15.29 23.32
N PRO A 176 -2.06 15.78 24.38
CA PRO A 176 -1.77 15.47 25.78
C PRO A 176 -1.67 13.95 26.00
N LYS A 177 -0.69 13.51 26.80
CA LYS A 177 -0.37 12.07 26.97
C LYS A 177 -1.59 11.25 27.43
N ASP A 178 -2.41 11.80 28.32
CA ASP A 178 -3.65 11.18 28.84
C ASP A 178 -4.73 11.03 27.76
N ARG A 179 -4.72 11.85 26.72
CA ARG A 179 -5.66 11.82 25.59
C ARG A 179 -5.19 10.99 24.40
N ARG A 180 -3.92 10.62 24.33
CA ARG A 180 -3.37 9.84 23.21
C ARG A 180 -4.09 8.50 22.98
N PRO A 181 -4.45 7.71 24.01
CA PRO A 181 -5.17 6.45 23.80
C PRO A 181 -6.55 6.64 23.15
N GLU A 182 -7.26 7.72 23.49
CA GLU A 182 -8.54 8.07 22.87
C GLU A 182 -8.35 8.48 21.39
N ARG A 183 -7.34 9.31 21.11
CA ARG A 183 -7.01 9.72 19.74
C ARG A 183 -6.61 8.52 18.86
N VAL A 184 -5.80 7.60 19.39
CA VAL A 184 -5.42 6.37 18.67
C VAL A 184 -6.65 5.53 18.35
N ARG A 185 -7.59 5.35 19.29
CA ARG A 185 -8.85 4.63 19.00
C ARG A 185 -9.66 5.29 17.90
N ALA A 186 -9.75 6.63 17.89
CA ALA A 186 -10.42 7.37 16.82
C ALA A 186 -9.76 7.15 15.45
N LEU A 187 -8.42 7.21 15.38
CA LEU A 187 -7.66 6.97 14.16
C LEU A 187 -7.82 5.52 13.65
N LEU A 188 -7.87 4.55 14.55
CA LEU A 188 -8.15 3.15 14.17
C LEU A 188 -9.58 2.99 13.64
N ALA A 189 -10.56 3.68 14.20
CA ALA A 189 -11.93 3.67 13.69
C ALA A 189 -12.04 4.34 12.30
N GLU A 190 -11.29 5.43 12.06
CA GLU A 190 -11.19 6.03 10.73
C GLU A 190 -10.57 5.07 9.70
N ALA A 191 -9.52 4.35 10.10
CA ALA A 191 -8.89 3.32 9.26
C ALA A 191 -9.83 2.13 8.99
N ASP A 192 -10.60 1.69 10.00
CA ASP A 192 -11.60 0.63 9.86
C ASP A 192 -12.68 0.99 8.84
N ALA A 193 -13.23 2.21 8.93
CA ALA A 193 -14.20 2.71 7.97
C ALA A 193 -13.63 2.77 6.53
N ALA A 194 -12.33 3.05 6.37
CA ALA A 194 -11.69 3.06 5.06
C ALA A 194 -11.60 1.65 4.44
N LEU A 195 -11.56 0.59 5.25
CA LEU A 195 -11.51 -0.80 4.80
C LEU A 195 -12.88 -1.30 4.29
N GLU A 196 -13.99 -0.71 4.73
CA GLU A 196 -15.34 -1.15 4.34
C GLU A 196 -15.55 -1.15 2.82
N GLY A 197 -14.92 -0.22 2.10
CA GLY A 197 -14.96 -0.15 0.64
C GLY A 197 -14.35 -1.37 -0.06
N VAL A 198 -13.43 -2.07 0.58
CA VAL A 198 -12.81 -3.32 0.08
C VAL A 198 -13.64 -4.54 0.51
N LEU A 199 -14.25 -4.48 1.71
CA LEU A 199 -14.97 -5.58 2.31
C LEU A 199 -16.41 -5.75 1.78
N SER A 200 -17.02 -4.67 1.26
CA SER A 200 -18.44 -4.61 0.90
C SER A 200 -18.79 -5.20 -0.46
N ARG A 201 -17.95 -6.08 -1.03
CA ARG A 201 -18.21 -6.63 -2.38
C ARG A 201 -18.17 -8.14 -2.44
#